data_f98bba8eff84b1b89688dbed27388896
#
_entry.id   f98bba8eff84b1b89688dbed27388896
#
_cell.length_a   1.000
_cell.length_b   1.000
_cell.length_c   1.000
_cell.angle_alpha   90.00
_cell.angle_beta   90.00
_cell.angle_gamma   90.00
#
_symmetry.space_group_name_H-M   'P 1'
#
loop_
_entity.id
_entity.type
_entity.pdbx_description
1 polymer ?
#
loop_
_entity_poly.entity_id
_entity_poly.type
_entity_poly.pdbx_seq_one_letter_code
_entity_poly.pdbx_strand_id
1 'polypeptide(L)'
;MQRKLVMLFGVIILAFVFLIGWITYINASKGEKYTKVVLDQQQYNNRTIPFKRGDIVDRNGTKLATSERVYNVVVDAKVITSNKKYMNPTVKVLAECFSLKKKAIRTQVKKNPNSRYIVLKKGVSYAKAQEFEKITADTKHNPNVQGVWLEEDYTRQYPYKTLASDVIGFTTNGNVGSNGIEASYNSILNGTDGREYGYLDESSGFERTVKEPDNGSTVVSTIDLQVQSIVEQHILAFNEEHKDEETEGEGSKNTGVIVMNPQNGEILAEASYPNYDLNHPRDLTKYYTKTQLKKMTDKEKLNILNDLWNNYCVSNTYEPGSTFKPCLLYTSPSPRDKR
;
A
#
# COMPACT_ATOMS: atom_id res chain seq x y z
N MET A 1 54.18 58.02 -5.84
CA MET A 1 53.20 57.19 -5.15
C MET A 1 52.22 56.49 -6.12
N GLN A 2 51.59 57.22 -7.02
CA GLN A 2 50.58 56.68 -7.97
C GLN A 2 51.06 55.46 -8.80
N ARG A 3 52.26 55.49 -9.36
CA ARG A 3 52.79 54.34 -10.18
C ARG A 3 52.93 53.05 -9.35
N LYS A 4 53.31 53.12 -8.07
CA LYS A 4 53.37 51.91 -7.22
C LYS A 4 51.97 51.37 -6.90
N LEU A 5 50.98 52.26 -6.75
CA LEU A 5 49.59 51.86 -6.50
C LEU A 5 48.97 51.19 -7.72
N VAL A 6 49.25 51.71 -8.94
CA VAL A 6 48.78 51.11 -10.22
C VAL A 6 49.42 49.75 -10.44
N MET A 7 50.74 49.58 -10.11
CA MET A 7 51.38 48.27 -10.19
C MET A 7 50.76 47.28 -9.19
N LEU A 8 50.48 47.69 -7.98
CA LEU A 8 49.83 46.82 -6.96
C LEU A 8 48.44 46.37 -7.43
N PHE A 9 47.68 47.30 -7.97
CA PHE A 9 46.33 47.02 -8.51
C PHE A 9 46.40 46.06 -9.71
N GLY A 10 47.40 46.21 -10.60
CA GLY A 10 47.64 45.34 -11.72
C GLY A 10 47.96 43.91 -11.27
N VAL A 11 48.80 43.74 -10.24
CA VAL A 11 49.13 42.42 -9.67
C VAL A 11 47.87 41.73 -9.05
N ILE A 12 47.04 42.49 -8.33
CA ILE A 12 45.80 41.97 -7.77
C ILE A 12 44.82 41.51 -8.87
N ILE A 13 44.64 42.33 -9.93
CA ILE A 13 43.78 41.94 -11.05
C ILE A 13 44.30 40.66 -11.73
N LEU A 14 45.61 40.55 -11.93
CA LEU A 14 46.25 39.37 -12.53
C LEU A 14 46.04 38.12 -11.69
N ALA A 15 46.13 38.25 -10.34
CA ALA A 15 45.84 37.19 -9.40
C ALA A 15 44.36 36.73 -9.48
N PHE A 16 43.42 37.68 -9.59
CA PHE A 16 42.00 37.34 -9.77
C PHE A 16 41.71 36.66 -11.13
N VAL A 17 42.30 37.11 -12.21
CA VAL A 17 42.16 36.48 -13.52
C VAL A 17 42.71 35.06 -13.49
N PHE A 18 43.85 34.84 -12.84
CA PHE A 18 44.42 33.49 -12.64
C PHE A 18 43.49 32.61 -11.80
N LEU A 19 42.92 33.13 -10.74
CA LEU A 19 42.00 32.42 -9.86
C LEU A 19 40.71 31.99 -10.59
N ILE A 20 40.14 32.90 -11.40
CA ILE A 20 38.96 32.63 -12.22
C ILE A 20 39.31 31.54 -13.27
N GLY A 21 40.47 31.67 -13.96
CA GLY A 21 40.93 30.66 -14.91
C GLY A 21 41.13 29.30 -14.26
N TRP A 22 41.69 29.25 -13.04
CA TRP A 22 41.91 28.03 -12.29
C TRP A 22 40.59 27.38 -11.86
N ILE A 23 39.62 28.15 -11.37
CA ILE A 23 38.29 27.67 -10.98
C ILE A 23 37.55 27.12 -12.21
N THR A 24 37.62 27.84 -13.34
CA THR A 24 37.01 27.42 -14.60
C THR A 24 37.62 26.11 -15.10
N TYR A 25 38.94 25.97 -15.02
CA TYR A 25 39.67 24.75 -15.38
C TYR A 25 39.24 23.55 -14.48
N ILE A 26 39.16 23.77 -13.16
CA ILE A 26 38.69 22.72 -12.22
C ILE A 26 37.24 22.32 -12.55
N ASN A 27 36.38 23.29 -12.81
CA ASN A 27 34.97 23.01 -13.15
C ASN A 27 34.85 22.26 -14.49
N ALA A 28 35.59 22.64 -15.50
CA ALA A 28 35.56 21.96 -16.78
C ALA A 28 36.20 20.56 -16.78
N SER A 29 37.29 20.37 -15.99
CA SER A 29 38.05 19.08 -15.97
C SER A 29 37.57 18.08 -14.95
N LYS A 30 36.94 18.53 -13.84
CA LYS A 30 36.52 17.68 -12.73
C LYS A 30 35.07 17.89 -12.30
N GLY A 31 34.34 18.79 -12.95
CA GLY A 31 32.94 19.14 -12.60
C GLY A 31 32.02 17.92 -12.57
N GLU A 32 32.09 17.04 -13.59
CA GLU A 32 31.30 15.82 -13.62
C GLU A 32 31.63 14.87 -12.45
N LYS A 33 32.90 14.77 -12.06
CA LYS A 33 33.32 13.94 -10.93
C LYS A 33 32.77 14.48 -9.61
N TYR A 34 32.82 15.79 -9.39
CA TYR A 34 32.28 16.43 -8.20
C TYR A 34 30.75 16.37 -8.18
N THR A 35 30.08 16.61 -9.30
CA THR A 35 28.63 16.46 -9.45
C THR A 35 28.20 15.03 -9.13
N LYS A 36 28.95 14.03 -9.62
CA LYS A 36 28.66 12.63 -9.33
C LYS A 36 28.85 12.28 -7.87
N VAL A 37 29.89 12.79 -7.21
CA VAL A 37 30.09 12.59 -5.77
C VAL A 37 28.98 13.25 -4.94
N VAL A 38 28.57 14.48 -5.31
CA VAL A 38 27.46 15.17 -4.65
C VAL A 38 26.12 14.44 -4.89
N LEU A 39 25.85 13.98 -6.11
CA LEU A 39 24.64 13.18 -6.42
C LEU A 39 24.69 11.85 -5.69
N ASP A 40 25.82 11.17 -5.62
CA ASP A 40 25.96 9.93 -4.85
C ASP A 40 25.75 10.19 -3.34
N GLN A 41 26.21 11.29 -2.79
CA GLN A 41 25.95 11.70 -1.42
C GLN A 41 24.48 12.08 -1.18
N GLN A 42 23.84 12.77 -2.14
CA GLN A 42 22.41 13.11 -2.07
C GLN A 42 21.50 11.88 -2.13
N GLN A 43 21.84 10.88 -2.95
CA GLN A 43 21.08 9.62 -3.02
C GLN A 43 21.20 8.81 -1.71
N TYR A 44 22.26 8.99 -0.94
CA TYR A 44 22.48 8.22 0.28
C TYR A 44 21.54 8.60 1.43
N ASN A 45 20.93 9.78 1.38
CA ASN A 45 20.11 10.33 2.46
C ASN A 45 18.71 10.76 2.05
N ASN A 46 18.19 10.25 0.93
CA ASN A 46 16.82 10.53 0.49
C ASN A 46 15.94 9.33 0.82
N ARG A 47 15.13 9.46 1.89
CA ARG A 47 14.19 8.45 2.32
C ARG A 47 12.76 8.95 2.09
N THR A 48 11.94 8.15 1.44
CA THR A 48 10.50 8.40 1.35
C THR A 48 9.83 8.04 2.68
N ILE A 49 9.00 8.93 3.19
CA ILE A 49 8.14 8.68 4.36
C ILE A 49 6.75 8.39 3.79
N PRO A 50 6.24 7.14 3.88
CA PRO A 50 4.96 6.78 3.29
C PRO A 50 3.81 7.49 4.01
N PHE A 51 2.81 7.93 3.25
CA PHE A 51 1.56 8.42 3.81
C PHE A 51 0.71 7.27 4.34
N LYS A 52 -0.13 7.56 5.32
CA LYS A 52 -1.17 6.65 5.80
C LYS A 52 -2.44 6.87 4.98
N ARG A 53 -2.94 5.83 4.30
CA ARG A 53 -4.24 5.88 3.60
C ARG A 53 -5.36 6.06 4.62
N GLY A 54 -6.32 6.95 4.35
CA GLY A 54 -7.44 7.28 5.22
C GLY A 54 -8.30 6.06 5.57
N ASP A 55 -8.93 6.09 6.73
CA ASP A 55 -9.82 5.03 7.18
C ASP A 55 -11.18 5.10 6.45
N ILE A 56 -11.84 3.95 6.26
CA ILE A 56 -13.25 3.88 5.89
C ILE A 56 -13.98 3.44 7.14
N VAL A 57 -14.98 4.21 7.55
CA VAL A 57 -15.74 3.91 8.78
C VAL A 57 -17.23 3.79 8.47
N ASP A 58 -17.94 3.05 9.31
CA ASP A 58 -19.40 2.98 9.30
C ASP A 58 -20.00 4.31 9.82
N ARG A 59 -21.33 4.43 9.83
CA ARG A 59 -22.03 5.61 10.32
C ARG A 59 -21.75 5.94 11.79
N ASN A 60 -21.30 4.96 12.58
CA ASN A 60 -21.03 5.07 14.02
C ASN A 60 -19.54 5.28 14.32
N GLY A 61 -18.69 5.39 13.29
CA GLY A 61 -17.24 5.56 13.41
C GLY A 61 -16.46 4.25 13.58
N THR A 62 -17.09 3.09 13.40
CA THR A 62 -16.41 1.79 13.44
C THR A 62 -15.58 1.60 12.17
N LYS A 63 -14.33 1.21 12.31
CA LYS A 63 -13.40 1.07 11.18
C LYS A 63 -13.69 -0.17 10.35
N LEU A 64 -14.18 0.03 9.13
CA LEU A 64 -14.39 -1.02 8.14
C LEU A 64 -13.11 -1.32 7.33
N ALA A 65 -12.31 -0.29 7.06
CA ALA A 65 -10.99 -0.40 6.48
C ALA A 65 -10.02 0.58 7.15
N THR A 66 -8.82 0.12 7.45
CA THR A 66 -7.77 0.93 8.10
C THR A 66 -6.40 0.59 7.55
N SER A 67 -5.41 1.44 7.82
CA SER A 67 -4.02 1.21 7.41
C SER A 67 -3.17 0.97 8.65
N GLU A 68 -2.61 -0.23 8.75
CA GLU A 68 -1.71 -0.61 9.84
C GLU A 68 -0.26 -0.33 9.46
N ARG A 69 0.51 0.18 10.44
CA ARG A 69 1.94 0.39 10.28
C ARG A 69 2.67 -0.94 10.25
N VAL A 70 3.47 -1.13 9.21
CA VAL A 70 4.33 -2.29 9.01
C VAL A 70 5.73 -1.82 8.63
N TYR A 71 6.67 -2.75 8.54
CA TYR A 71 8.05 -2.45 8.19
C TYR A 71 8.53 -3.33 7.05
N ASN A 72 9.29 -2.73 6.16
CA ASN A 72 10.01 -3.44 5.10
C ASN A 72 11.45 -3.66 5.55
N VAL A 73 11.94 -4.89 5.45
CA VAL A 73 13.33 -5.25 5.78
C VAL A 73 14.19 -4.98 4.55
N VAL A 74 15.06 -3.99 4.65
CA VAL A 74 15.94 -3.56 3.57
C VAL A 74 17.38 -3.87 3.90
N VAL A 75 18.16 -4.30 2.91
CA VAL A 75 19.57 -4.60 3.06
C VAL A 75 20.44 -3.89 2.04
N ASP A 76 21.59 -3.44 2.48
CA ASP A 76 22.69 -2.95 1.66
C ASP A 76 23.67 -4.11 1.40
N ALA A 77 23.54 -4.71 0.22
CA ALA A 77 24.42 -5.83 -0.15
C ALA A 77 25.88 -5.41 -0.26
N LYS A 78 26.17 -4.16 -0.66
CA LYS A 78 27.54 -3.64 -0.75
C LYS A 78 28.19 -3.58 0.63
N VAL A 79 27.47 -3.13 1.67
CA VAL A 79 27.98 -3.14 3.05
C VAL A 79 28.15 -4.56 3.56
N ILE A 80 27.17 -5.44 3.38
CA ILE A 80 27.23 -6.83 3.84
C ILE A 80 28.38 -7.60 3.19
N THR A 81 28.71 -7.29 1.93
CA THR A 81 29.80 -7.96 1.19
C THR A 81 31.17 -7.29 1.37
N SER A 82 31.23 -6.06 1.88
CA SER A 82 32.48 -5.32 2.07
C SER A 82 33.44 -5.99 3.06
N ASN A 83 32.92 -6.75 4.02
CA ASN A 83 33.71 -7.51 4.99
C ASN A 83 33.14 -8.92 5.15
N LYS A 84 34.03 -9.93 5.08
CA LYS A 84 33.67 -11.35 5.28
C LYS A 84 33.01 -11.63 6.63
N LYS A 85 33.26 -10.78 7.65
CA LYS A 85 32.69 -10.92 8.99
C LYS A 85 31.21 -10.53 9.08
N TYR A 86 30.66 -9.75 8.13
CA TYR A 86 29.29 -9.23 8.20
C TYR A 86 28.23 -10.22 7.70
N MET A 87 28.52 -10.96 6.63
CA MET A 87 27.56 -11.83 5.97
C MET A 87 26.87 -12.86 6.89
N ASN A 88 27.65 -13.60 7.66
CA ASN A 88 27.12 -14.72 8.46
C ASN A 88 26.28 -14.24 9.65
N PRO A 89 26.73 -13.28 10.50
CA PRO A 89 25.91 -12.75 11.59
C PRO A 89 24.64 -12.07 11.09
N THR A 90 24.75 -11.23 10.06
CA THR A 90 23.59 -10.53 9.48
C THR A 90 22.54 -11.50 8.93
N VAL A 91 22.96 -12.50 8.15
CA VAL A 91 22.06 -13.54 7.63
C VAL A 91 21.43 -14.38 8.76
N LYS A 92 22.16 -14.63 9.84
CA LYS A 92 21.64 -15.38 11.01
C LYS A 92 20.50 -14.60 11.67
N VAL A 93 20.74 -13.35 12.04
CA VAL A 93 19.76 -12.48 12.71
C VAL A 93 18.53 -12.26 11.83
N LEU A 94 18.70 -11.97 10.54
CA LEU A 94 17.60 -11.82 9.60
C LEU A 94 16.74 -13.08 9.48
N ALA A 95 17.37 -14.25 9.45
CA ALA A 95 16.66 -15.51 9.35
C ALA A 95 15.85 -15.83 10.62
N GLU A 96 16.39 -15.54 11.77
CA GLU A 96 15.77 -15.78 13.07
C GLU A 96 14.62 -14.81 13.34
N CYS A 97 14.84 -13.48 13.20
CA CYS A 97 13.80 -12.48 13.48
C CYS A 97 12.65 -12.51 12.47
N PHE A 98 12.95 -12.71 11.20
CA PHE A 98 11.94 -12.58 10.13
C PHE A 98 11.50 -13.89 9.49
N SER A 99 11.93 -15.03 10.03
CA SER A 99 11.61 -16.36 9.49
C SER A 99 11.99 -16.54 8.02
N LEU A 100 13.14 -15.98 7.62
CA LEU A 100 13.64 -16.06 6.26
C LEU A 100 14.62 -17.23 6.07
N LYS A 101 14.59 -17.84 4.89
CA LYS A 101 15.57 -18.91 4.57
C LYS A 101 16.96 -18.32 4.36
N LYS A 102 17.97 -18.72 5.16
CA LYS A 102 19.36 -18.26 5.06
C LYS A 102 19.91 -18.34 3.63
N LYS A 103 19.57 -19.41 2.89
CA LYS A 103 19.99 -19.59 1.49
C LYS A 103 19.40 -18.49 0.58
N ALA A 104 18.13 -18.13 0.77
CA ALA A 104 17.47 -17.11 -0.04
C ALA A 104 18.10 -15.73 0.17
N ILE A 105 18.36 -15.34 1.43
CA ILE A 105 19.05 -14.08 1.75
C ILE A 105 20.43 -14.02 1.07
N ARG A 106 21.25 -15.09 1.26
CA ARG A 106 22.58 -15.16 0.63
C ARG A 106 22.52 -15.08 -0.90
N THR A 107 21.54 -15.73 -1.52
CA THR A 107 21.38 -15.70 -2.97
C THR A 107 21.04 -14.30 -3.47
N GLN A 108 20.12 -13.61 -2.80
CA GLN A 108 19.72 -12.24 -3.12
C GLN A 108 20.91 -11.27 -3.02
N VAL A 109 21.65 -11.31 -1.91
CA VAL A 109 22.83 -10.46 -1.66
C VAL A 109 23.94 -10.75 -2.67
N LYS A 110 24.22 -12.04 -2.97
CA LYS A 110 25.27 -12.43 -3.92
C LYS A 110 24.90 -12.09 -5.38
N LYS A 111 23.61 -12.13 -5.72
CA LYS A 111 23.15 -11.78 -7.08
C LYS A 111 23.34 -10.29 -7.38
N ASN A 112 23.25 -9.45 -6.34
CA ASN A 112 23.33 -7.99 -6.47
C ASN A 112 24.33 -7.39 -5.48
N PRO A 113 25.66 -7.73 -5.56
CA PRO A 113 26.64 -7.40 -4.52
C PRO A 113 26.92 -5.90 -4.39
N ASN A 114 26.64 -5.12 -5.43
CA ASN A 114 26.82 -3.67 -5.46
C ASN A 114 25.55 -2.88 -5.13
N SER A 115 24.42 -3.57 -4.94
CA SER A 115 23.16 -2.91 -4.61
C SER A 115 23.18 -2.43 -3.16
N ARG A 116 22.77 -1.18 -2.98
CA ARG A 116 22.60 -0.58 -1.66
C ARG A 116 21.16 -0.69 -1.13
N TYR A 117 20.24 -1.17 -1.96
CA TYR A 117 18.84 -1.28 -1.63
C TYR A 117 18.24 -2.58 -2.17
N ILE A 118 17.97 -3.52 -1.28
CA ILE A 118 17.28 -4.78 -1.60
C ILE A 118 16.24 -5.02 -0.52
N VAL A 119 14.96 -5.02 -0.89
CA VAL A 119 13.88 -5.39 0.02
C VAL A 119 13.81 -6.92 0.13
N LEU A 120 14.13 -7.46 1.30
CA LEU A 120 14.09 -8.90 1.57
C LEU A 120 12.72 -9.39 2.00
N LYS A 121 12.00 -8.56 2.78
CA LYS A 121 10.64 -8.88 3.27
C LYS A 121 9.85 -7.60 3.45
N LYS A 122 8.59 -7.64 3.05
CA LYS A 122 7.62 -6.57 3.26
C LYS A 122 6.62 -6.95 4.36
N GLY A 123 5.97 -5.95 4.94
CA GLY A 123 4.84 -6.15 5.84
C GLY A 123 5.20 -6.82 7.17
N VAL A 124 6.35 -6.51 7.73
CA VAL A 124 6.76 -7.01 9.05
C VAL A 124 6.03 -6.23 10.13
N SER A 125 5.43 -6.92 11.10
CA SER A 125 4.73 -6.29 12.20
C SER A 125 5.66 -5.48 13.12
N TYR A 126 5.11 -4.47 13.78
CA TYR A 126 5.83 -3.62 14.74
C TYR A 126 6.56 -4.42 15.84
N ALA A 127 5.95 -5.46 16.37
CA ALA A 127 6.57 -6.30 17.40
C ALA A 127 7.88 -6.96 16.92
N LYS A 128 7.87 -7.51 15.69
CA LYS A 128 9.09 -8.11 15.09
C LYS A 128 10.12 -7.06 14.71
N ALA A 129 9.69 -5.88 14.31
CA ALA A 129 10.57 -4.75 14.04
C ALA A 129 11.32 -4.33 15.30
N GLN A 130 10.61 -4.16 16.42
CA GLN A 130 11.22 -3.84 17.72
C GLN A 130 12.18 -4.92 18.23
N GLU A 131 11.86 -6.20 18.04
CA GLU A 131 12.75 -7.31 18.37
C GLU A 131 14.08 -7.20 17.62
N PHE A 132 13.99 -6.96 16.32
CA PHE A 132 15.19 -6.76 15.49
C PHE A 132 16.01 -5.54 15.90
N GLU A 133 15.35 -4.41 16.17
CA GLU A 133 16.02 -3.18 16.62
C GLU A 133 16.76 -3.38 17.96
N LYS A 134 16.16 -4.10 18.92
CA LYS A 134 16.83 -4.47 20.18
C LYS A 134 18.08 -5.29 19.94
N ILE A 135 18.03 -6.27 19.03
CA ILE A 135 19.17 -7.13 18.71
C ILE A 135 20.29 -6.31 18.05
N THR A 136 19.95 -5.41 17.13
CA THR A 136 20.94 -4.60 16.41
C THR A 136 21.51 -3.46 17.25
N ALA A 137 20.75 -2.96 18.22
CA ALA A 137 21.21 -1.96 19.18
C ALA A 137 22.26 -2.53 20.17
N ASP A 138 22.22 -3.85 20.43
CA ASP A 138 23.22 -4.53 21.25
C ASP A 138 24.51 -4.79 20.45
N THR A 139 25.25 -3.72 20.23
CA THR A 139 26.54 -3.75 19.52
C THR A 139 27.61 -4.56 20.20
N LYS A 140 27.48 -4.84 21.51
CA LYS A 140 28.46 -5.67 22.28
C LYS A 140 28.36 -7.13 21.85
N HIS A 141 27.13 -7.66 21.70
CA HIS A 141 26.93 -9.06 21.33
C HIS A 141 26.79 -9.24 19.81
N ASN A 142 26.36 -8.19 19.08
CA ASN A 142 26.09 -8.23 17.65
C ASN A 142 26.89 -7.17 16.84
N PRO A 143 28.23 -7.01 17.05
CA PRO A 143 28.98 -5.95 16.39
C PRO A 143 29.09 -6.08 14.87
N ASN A 144 28.85 -7.27 14.35
CA ASN A 144 29.01 -7.59 12.92
C ASN A 144 27.69 -7.69 12.16
N VAL A 145 26.55 -7.31 12.78
CA VAL A 145 25.26 -7.18 12.07
C VAL A 145 25.24 -5.80 11.44
N GLN A 146 25.47 -5.75 10.12
CA GLN A 146 25.65 -4.49 9.39
C GLN A 146 24.86 -4.52 8.07
N GLY A 147 24.54 -3.30 7.54
CA GLY A 147 23.91 -3.15 6.25
C GLY A 147 22.43 -3.61 6.21
N VAL A 148 21.71 -3.45 7.33
CA VAL A 148 20.28 -3.74 7.42
C VAL A 148 19.58 -2.60 8.14
N TRP A 149 18.43 -2.21 7.61
CA TRP A 149 17.52 -1.27 8.29
C TRP A 149 16.07 -1.63 8.00
N LEU A 150 15.19 -1.02 8.75
CA LEU A 150 13.75 -1.15 8.59
C LEU A 150 13.20 0.15 7.99
N GLU A 151 12.36 0.01 6.98
CA GLU A 151 11.61 1.14 6.40
C GLU A 151 10.15 1.01 6.79
N GLU A 152 9.60 2.08 7.31
CA GLU A 152 8.19 2.17 7.64
C GLU A 152 7.34 2.14 6.37
N ASP A 153 6.22 1.42 6.43
CA ASP A 153 5.24 1.28 5.36
C ASP A 153 3.86 1.04 5.98
N TYR A 154 2.82 1.09 5.18
CA TYR A 154 1.47 0.80 5.62
C TYR A 154 0.87 -0.34 4.80
N THR A 155 0.12 -1.22 5.48
CA THR A 155 -0.68 -2.25 4.83
C THR A 155 -2.15 -1.99 5.09
N ARG A 156 -2.97 -2.17 4.06
CA ARG A 156 -4.41 -2.03 4.20
C ARG A 156 -4.99 -3.24 4.90
N GLN A 157 -5.85 -3.02 5.90
CA GLN A 157 -6.49 -4.04 6.71
C GLN A 157 -8.00 -3.82 6.72
N TYR A 158 -8.72 -4.92 6.61
CA TYR A 158 -10.17 -4.98 6.67
C TYR A 158 -10.57 -5.87 7.86
N PRO A 159 -10.85 -5.28 9.05
CA PRO A 159 -11.04 -6.03 10.29
C PRO A 159 -12.17 -7.06 10.22
N TYR A 160 -13.20 -6.77 9.45
CA TYR A 160 -14.37 -7.62 9.29
C TYR A 160 -14.34 -8.53 8.07
N LYS A 161 -13.19 -8.61 7.40
CA LYS A 161 -12.89 -9.54 6.29
C LYS A 161 -13.89 -9.49 5.15
N THR A 162 -14.99 -10.25 5.24
CA THR A 162 -15.99 -10.42 4.18
C THR A 162 -17.12 -9.42 4.22
N LEU A 163 -17.27 -8.69 5.33
CA LEU A 163 -18.40 -7.81 5.56
C LEU A 163 -18.37 -6.62 4.60
N ALA A 164 -19.51 -6.38 3.95
CA ALA A 164 -19.71 -5.34 2.94
C ALA A 164 -18.62 -5.34 1.85
N SER A 165 -18.16 -6.54 1.43
CA SER A 165 -17.01 -6.70 0.52
C SER A 165 -17.16 -5.90 -0.77
N ASP A 166 -18.36 -5.92 -1.39
CA ASP A 166 -18.62 -5.27 -2.67
C ASP A 166 -18.76 -3.75 -2.54
N VAL A 167 -19.21 -3.29 -1.35
CA VAL A 167 -19.37 -1.87 -1.04
C VAL A 167 -18.02 -1.24 -0.73
N ILE A 168 -17.23 -1.87 0.16
CA ILE A 168 -15.94 -1.35 0.59
C ILE A 168 -14.93 -1.44 -0.54
N GLY A 169 -14.85 -2.61 -1.18
CA GLY A 169 -13.81 -2.91 -2.15
C GLY A 169 -12.44 -3.13 -1.50
N PHE A 170 -11.41 -3.26 -2.32
CA PHE A 170 -10.05 -3.52 -1.84
C PHE A 170 -9.01 -2.69 -2.59
N THR A 171 -7.79 -2.64 -2.02
CA THR A 171 -6.65 -1.98 -2.65
C THR A 171 -5.73 -3.00 -3.32
N THR A 172 -5.11 -2.56 -4.40
CA THR A 172 -4.00 -3.26 -5.06
C THR A 172 -2.65 -2.67 -4.63
N ASN A 173 -1.56 -3.20 -5.17
CA ASN A 173 -0.22 -2.68 -4.90
C ASN A 173 -0.14 -1.16 -5.15
N GLY A 174 0.51 -0.43 -4.24
CA GLY A 174 0.68 1.01 -4.34
C GLY A 174 -0.51 1.84 -3.84
N ASN A 175 -1.32 1.28 -2.95
CA ASN A 175 -2.50 1.96 -2.35
C ASN A 175 -3.54 2.43 -3.39
N VAL A 176 -3.68 1.70 -4.50
CA VAL A 176 -4.70 2.00 -5.52
C VAL A 176 -5.96 1.21 -5.23
N GLY A 177 -7.08 1.90 -5.03
CA GLY A 177 -8.40 1.29 -4.88
C GLY A 177 -8.84 0.60 -6.17
N SER A 178 -9.36 -0.63 -6.07
CA SER A 178 -9.76 -1.44 -7.23
C SER A 178 -11.25 -1.35 -7.53
N ASN A 179 -12.09 -1.40 -6.53
CA ASN A 179 -13.56 -1.32 -6.63
C ASN A 179 -14.17 -0.71 -5.36
N GLY A 180 -15.49 -0.55 -5.33
CA GLY A 180 -16.24 -0.03 -4.19
C GLY A 180 -15.81 1.39 -3.76
N ILE A 181 -15.93 1.67 -2.46
CA ILE A 181 -15.52 2.93 -1.84
C ILE A 181 -14.02 3.17 -2.00
N GLU A 182 -13.20 2.10 -1.92
CA GLU A 182 -11.74 2.20 -2.12
C GLU A 182 -11.38 2.80 -3.47
N ALA A 183 -12.10 2.45 -4.54
CA ALA A 183 -11.87 3.01 -5.88
C ALA A 183 -12.51 4.38 -6.04
N SER A 184 -13.79 4.52 -5.67
CA SER A 184 -14.57 5.74 -5.90
C SER A 184 -14.03 6.94 -5.14
N TYR A 185 -13.50 6.71 -3.93
CA TYR A 185 -12.92 7.74 -3.07
C TYR A 185 -11.39 7.67 -3.01
N ASN A 186 -10.76 7.05 -4.02
CA ASN A 186 -9.31 6.82 -4.01
C ASN A 186 -8.50 8.11 -3.83
N SER A 187 -8.90 9.22 -4.44
CA SER A 187 -8.22 10.52 -4.32
C SER A 187 -8.33 11.14 -2.92
N ILE A 188 -9.41 10.85 -2.19
CA ILE A 188 -9.65 11.35 -0.82
C ILE A 188 -8.92 10.46 0.19
N LEU A 189 -8.97 9.14 -0.03
CA LEU A 189 -8.32 8.16 0.83
C LEU A 189 -6.81 8.17 0.71
N ASN A 190 -6.25 8.51 -0.46
CA ASN A 190 -4.81 8.63 -0.65
C ASN A 190 -4.30 9.97 -0.12
N GLY A 191 -3.06 9.93 0.33
CA GLY A 191 -2.28 11.10 0.70
C GLY A 191 -1.10 11.32 -0.24
N THR A 192 -0.13 12.09 0.22
CA THR A 192 1.12 12.35 -0.47
C THR A 192 2.29 11.96 0.42
N ASP A 193 3.22 11.19 -0.13
CA ASP A 193 4.43 10.80 0.60
C ASP A 193 5.25 11.99 1.03
N GLY A 194 5.75 11.91 2.26
CA GLY A 194 6.78 12.79 2.77
C GLY A 194 8.16 12.38 2.28
N ARG A 195 9.14 13.20 2.60
CA ARG A 195 10.56 12.93 2.29
C ARG A 195 11.45 13.38 3.41
N GLU A 196 12.42 12.55 3.70
CA GLU A 196 13.55 12.88 4.56
C GLU A 196 14.78 13.01 3.68
N TYR A 197 15.44 14.17 3.72
CA TYR A 197 16.69 14.40 3.01
C TYR A 197 17.63 15.22 3.88
N GLY A 198 18.92 14.98 3.74
CA GLY A 198 19.92 15.68 4.48
C GLY A 198 21.27 15.61 3.81
N TYR A 199 22.15 16.54 4.17
CA TYR A 199 23.53 16.60 3.73
C TYR A 199 24.43 16.26 4.90
N LEU A 200 25.47 15.47 4.65
CA LEU A 200 26.62 15.37 5.54
C LEU A 200 27.51 16.57 5.23
N ASP A 201 27.58 17.52 6.14
CA ASP A 201 28.59 18.56 6.12
C ASP A 201 29.87 18.00 6.75
N GLU A 202 31.03 18.21 6.08
CA GLU A 202 32.33 17.69 6.56
C GLU A 202 32.77 18.28 7.92
N SER A 203 32.10 19.32 8.38
CA SER A 203 32.55 20.09 9.58
C SER A 203 31.61 20.05 10.78
N SER A 204 30.34 19.69 10.68
CA SER A 204 29.43 19.98 11.80
C SER A 204 28.20 19.12 11.94
N GLY A 205 28.06 18.03 11.41
CA GLY A 205 26.87 17.28 11.72
C GLY A 205 25.80 17.29 10.62
N PHE A 206 24.91 16.42 10.79
CA PHE A 206 23.86 16.05 9.84
C PHE A 206 22.71 17.06 9.94
N GLU A 207 22.58 17.96 8.96
CA GLU A 207 21.35 18.73 8.79
C GLU A 207 20.30 17.87 8.11
N ARG A 208 19.26 17.53 8.86
CA ARG A 208 18.15 16.71 8.43
C ARG A 208 16.96 17.60 8.13
N THR A 209 16.49 17.59 6.88
CA THR A 209 15.24 18.21 6.48
C THR A 209 14.18 17.13 6.31
N VAL A 210 13.08 17.26 7.03
CA VAL A 210 11.93 16.35 6.95
C VAL A 210 10.75 17.10 6.36
N LYS A 211 10.25 16.63 5.22
CA LYS A 211 8.93 16.99 4.72
C LYS A 211 7.97 15.90 5.17
N GLU A 212 7.11 16.22 6.12
CA GLU A 212 6.10 15.27 6.63
C GLU A 212 5.17 14.80 5.52
N PRO A 213 4.67 13.54 5.58
CA PRO A 213 3.66 13.06 4.66
C PRO A 213 2.32 13.74 4.94
N ASP A 214 1.56 13.99 3.89
CA ASP A 214 0.16 14.38 4.00
C ASP A 214 -0.72 13.13 3.91
N ASN A 215 -1.38 12.77 5.02
CA ASN A 215 -2.17 11.55 5.12
C ASN A 215 -3.51 11.68 4.42
N GLY A 216 -4.06 10.56 3.95
CA GLY A 216 -5.39 10.54 3.37
C GLY A 216 -6.50 10.82 4.39
N SER A 217 -7.62 11.35 3.91
CA SER A 217 -8.78 11.68 4.73
C SER A 217 -9.67 10.46 4.96
N THR A 218 -10.35 10.42 6.11
CA THR A 218 -11.31 9.37 6.44
C THR A 218 -12.62 9.56 5.68
N VAL A 219 -13.16 8.48 5.15
CA VAL A 219 -14.49 8.42 4.53
C VAL A 219 -15.47 7.80 5.51
N VAL A 220 -16.55 8.53 5.83
CA VAL A 220 -17.66 8.02 6.64
C VAL A 220 -18.76 7.53 5.71
N SER A 221 -19.11 6.24 5.78
CA SER A 221 -20.20 5.64 5.03
C SER A 221 -21.51 5.69 5.81
N THR A 222 -22.63 5.49 5.12
CA THR A 222 -23.93 5.36 5.74
C THR A 222 -24.22 3.94 6.23
N ILE A 223 -23.35 2.98 5.90
CA ILE A 223 -23.46 1.58 6.35
C ILE A 223 -23.46 1.51 7.87
N ASP A 224 -24.38 0.73 8.39
CA ASP A 224 -24.44 0.34 9.81
C ASP A 224 -23.89 -1.08 9.94
N LEU A 225 -22.78 -1.22 10.65
CA LEU A 225 -22.09 -2.50 10.81
C LEU A 225 -23.00 -3.60 11.34
N GLN A 226 -23.91 -3.27 12.28
CA GLN A 226 -24.79 -4.26 12.90
C GLN A 226 -25.85 -4.72 11.90
N VAL A 227 -26.49 -3.78 11.19
CA VAL A 227 -27.50 -4.11 10.17
C VAL A 227 -26.86 -4.92 9.05
N GLN A 228 -25.71 -4.50 8.56
CA GLN A 228 -24.94 -5.22 7.54
C GLN A 228 -24.63 -6.66 7.95
N SER A 229 -24.15 -6.84 9.19
CA SER A 229 -23.81 -8.16 9.72
C SER A 229 -25.02 -9.08 9.82
N ILE A 230 -26.18 -8.56 10.27
CA ILE A 230 -27.43 -9.33 10.37
C ILE A 230 -27.88 -9.76 8.96
N VAL A 231 -27.86 -8.84 7.99
CA VAL A 231 -28.24 -9.15 6.61
C VAL A 231 -27.35 -10.23 6.02
N GLU A 232 -26.03 -10.12 6.13
CA GLU A 232 -25.10 -11.12 5.60
C GLU A 232 -25.24 -12.48 6.28
N GLN A 233 -25.49 -12.52 7.60
CA GLN A 233 -25.75 -13.77 8.33
C GLN A 233 -26.99 -14.47 7.80
N HIS A 234 -28.08 -13.73 7.53
CA HIS A 234 -29.29 -14.30 6.98
C HIS A 234 -29.12 -14.78 5.54
N ILE A 235 -28.37 -14.05 4.72
CA ILE A 235 -28.04 -14.50 3.35
C ILE A 235 -27.24 -15.81 3.39
N LEU A 236 -26.24 -15.91 4.27
CA LEU A 236 -25.44 -17.12 4.41
C LEU A 236 -26.25 -18.30 4.94
N ALA A 237 -27.12 -18.06 5.94
CA ALA A 237 -28.01 -19.09 6.47
C ALA A 237 -28.98 -19.61 5.41
N PHE A 238 -29.60 -18.71 4.63
CA PHE A 238 -30.47 -19.07 3.52
C PHE A 238 -29.72 -19.94 2.48
N ASN A 239 -28.52 -19.55 2.08
CA ASN A 239 -27.75 -20.31 1.10
C ASN A 239 -27.31 -21.68 1.62
N GLU A 240 -27.07 -21.82 2.91
CA GLU A 240 -26.72 -23.14 3.50
C GLU A 240 -27.97 -24.03 3.66
N GLU A 241 -29.13 -23.46 4.03
CA GLU A 241 -30.39 -24.18 4.17
C GLU A 241 -30.89 -24.75 2.84
N HIS A 242 -30.79 -23.96 1.77
CA HIS A 242 -31.27 -24.31 0.41
C HIS A 242 -30.17 -24.88 -0.49
N LYS A 243 -29.06 -25.30 0.07
CA LYS A 243 -27.95 -25.88 -0.68
C LYS A 243 -28.38 -27.19 -1.34
N ASP A 244 -27.96 -27.36 -2.58
CA ASP A 244 -28.28 -28.53 -3.41
C ASP A 244 -29.78 -28.68 -3.81
N GLU A 245 -30.62 -27.68 -3.60
CA GLU A 245 -32.01 -27.73 -4.03
C GLU A 245 -32.16 -27.50 -5.54
N GLU A 246 -31.65 -26.36 -6.06
CA GLU A 246 -31.74 -25.98 -7.48
C GLU A 246 -30.39 -26.12 -8.22
N THR A 247 -29.28 -25.87 -7.49
CA THR A 247 -27.93 -25.91 -8.04
C THR A 247 -27.02 -26.70 -7.11
N GLU A 248 -26.34 -27.72 -7.63
CA GLU A 248 -25.42 -28.56 -6.86
C GLU A 248 -24.31 -27.68 -6.20
N GLY A 249 -24.21 -27.77 -4.88
CA GLY A 249 -23.23 -27.05 -4.08
C GLY A 249 -23.59 -25.61 -3.69
N GLU A 250 -24.71 -25.07 -4.17
CA GLU A 250 -25.12 -23.68 -3.93
C GLU A 250 -26.61 -23.61 -3.48
N GLY A 251 -26.95 -22.64 -2.64
CA GLY A 251 -28.35 -22.35 -2.28
C GLY A 251 -28.98 -21.34 -3.25
N SER A 252 -28.20 -20.35 -3.69
CA SER A 252 -28.58 -19.43 -4.74
C SER A 252 -27.37 -19.08 -5.60
N LYS A 253 -27.62 -18.81 -6.87
CA LYS A 253 -26.56 -18.35 -7.78
C LYS A 253 -26.06 -16.96 -7.38
N ASN A 254 -26.99 -16.05 -7.11
CA ASN A 254 -26.72 -14.69 -6.63
C ASN A 254 -27.87 -14.24 -5.72
N THR A 255 -27.52 -13.55 -4.64
CA THR A 255 -28.49 -12.90 -3.76
C THR A 255 -28.01 -11.47 -3.48
N GLY A 256 -28.89 -10.50 -3.62
CA GLY A 256 -28.60 -9.11 -3.26
C GLY A 256 -29.67 -8.56 -2.30
N VAL A 257 -29.22 -7.86 -1.27
CA VAL A 257 -30.10 -7.20 -0.28
C VAL A 257 -29.63 -5.78 -0.05
N ILE A 258 -30.54 -4.81 -0.19
CA ILE A 258 -30.32 -3.41 0.13
C ILE A 258 -31.30 -3.00 1.22
N VAL A 259 -30.77 -2.46 2.32
CA VAL A 259 -31.55 -1.86 3.40
C VAL A 259 -31.36 -0.35 3.36
N MET A 260 -32.42 0.38 3.05
CA MET A 260 -32.39 1.82 2.88
C MET A 260 -33.36 2.53 3.84
N ASN A 261 -32.95 3.65 4.38
CA ASN A 261 -33.84 4.56 5.07
C ASN A 261 -34.62 5.40 4.05
N PRO A 262 -35.94 5.22 3.89
CA PRO A 262 -36.71 5.92 2.86
C PRO A 262 -36.87 7.42 3.12
N GLN A 263 -36.60 7.89 4.34
CA GLN A 263 -36.76 9.31 4.69
C GLN A 263 -35.62 10.19 4.18
N ASN A 264 -34.40 9.65 4.12
CA ASN A 264 -33.19 10.41 3.75
C ASN A 264 -32.36 9.75 2.65
N GLY A 265 -32.73 8.52 2.25
CA GLY A 265 -32.01 7.78 1.20
C GLY A 265 -30.70 7.11 1.64
N GLU A 266 -30.38 7.10 2.94
CA GLU A 266 -29.18 6.42 3.44
C GLU A 266 -29.26 4.92 3.25
N ILE A 267 -28.23 4.31 2.69
CA ILE A 267 -28.08 2.85 2.61
C ILE A 267 -27.43 2.39 3.91
N LEU A 268 -28.22 1.64 4.71
CA LEU A 268 -27.77 1.11 5.99
C LEU A 268 -27.06 -0.22 5.86
N ALA A 269 -27.43 -1.01 4.87
CA ALA A 269 -26.75 -2.24 4.49
C ALA A 269 -26.92 -2.51 3.01
N GLU A 270 -25.88 -3.05 2.40
CA GLU A 270 -25.87 -3.55 1.04
C GLU A 270 -24.99 -4.79 1.00
N ALA A 271 -25.59 -5.94 0.74
CA ALA A 271 -24.93 -7.22 0.80
C ALA A 271 -25.23 -8.05 -0.43
N SER A 272 -24.21 -8.69 -0.96
CA SER A 272 -24.31 -9.64 -2.07
C SER A 272 -23.77 -11.01 -1.66
N TYR A 273 -24.27 -12.04 -2.33
CA TYR A 273 -23.72 -13.39 -2.30
C TYR A 273 -23.50 -13.87 -3.75
N PRO A 274 -22.37 -14.53 -4.03
CA PRO A 274 -21.23 -14.83 -3.13
C PRO A 274 -20.41 -13.60 -2.73
N ASN A 275 -19.74 -13.66 -1.56
CA ASN A 275 -18.86 -12.62 -1.05
C ASN A 275 -17.41 -13.09 -0.94
N TYR A 276 -16.45 -12.19 -0.74
CA TYR A 276 -15.02 -12.52 -0.67
C TYR A 276 -14.30 -11.84 0.50
N ASP A 277 -13.14 -12.38 0.89
CA ASP A 277 -12.30 -11.77 1.93
C ASP A 277 -11.50 -10.60 1.36
N LEU A 278 -11.78 -9.39 1.84
CA LEU A 278 -11.11 -8.14 1.45
C LEU A 278 -9.61 -8.14 1.70
N ASN A 279 -9.13 -8.91 2.70
CA ASN A 279 -7.69 -9.07 2.95
C ASN A 279 -7.03 -10.04 1.96
N HIS A 280 -7.82 -10.94 1.36
CA HIS A 280 -7.37 -11.94 0.39
C HIS A 280 -8.28 -12.00 -0.85
N PRO A 281 -8.51 -10.87 -1.57
CA PRO A 281 -9.56 -10.74 -2.58
C PRO A 281 -9.38 -11.66 -3.79
N ARG A 282 -8.20 -12.27 -3.95
CA ARG A 282 -7.90 -13.21 -5.02
C ARG A 282 -7.94 -14.68 -4.58
N ASP A 283 -8.35 -14.95 -3.34
CA ASP A 283 -8.43 -16.31 -2.81
C ASP A 283 -9.76 -16.97 -3.21
N LEU A 284 -9.70 -17.89 -4.15
CA LEU A 284 -10.82 -18.69 -4.61
C LEU A 284 -11.01 -20.01 -3.84
N THR A 285 -10.19 -20.28 -2.81
CA THR A 285 -10.23 -21.56 -2.07
C THR A 285 -11.50 -21.76 -1.25
N LYS A 286 -12.27 -20.67 -1.02
CA LYS A 286 -13.58 -20.73 -0.38
C LYS A 286 -14.62 -21.45 -1.27
N TYR A 287 -14.52 -21.29 -2.58
CA TYR A 287 -15.51 -21.78 -3.56
C TYR A 287 -15.02 -22.95 -4.39
N TYR A 288 -13.70 -23.14 -4.53
CA TYR A 288 -13.10 -24.14 -5.38
C TYR A 288 -12.03 -24.95 -4.65
N THR A 289 -12.03 -26.25 -4.87
CA THR A 289 -10.99 -27.13 -4.34
C THR A 289 -9.64 -26.86 -4.98
N LYS A 290 -8.55 -27.19 -4.28
CA LYS A 290 -7.19 -27.03 -4.81
C LYS A 290 -6.98 -27.79 -6.13
N THR A 291 -7.71 -28.89 -6.34
CA THR A 291 -7.62 -29.69 -7.58
C THR A 291 -8.29 -28.98 -8.75
N GLN A 292 -9.46 -28.36 -8.52
CA GLN A 292 -10.16 -27.55 -9.52
C GLN A 292 -9.31 -26.32 -9.90
N LEU A 293 -8.80 -25.58 -8.91
CA LEU A 293 -7.95 -24.41 -9.14
C LEU A 293 -6.66 -24.70 -9.93
N LYS A 294 -6.09 -25.91 -9.77
CA LYS A 294 -4.92 -26.33 -10.57
C LYS A 294 -5.25 -26.59 -12.03
N LYS A 295 -6.47 -26.99 -12.35
CA LYS A 295 -6.93 -27.27 -13.72
C LYS A 295 -7.38 -26.01 -14.46
N MET A 296 -7.76 -24.96 -13.74
CA MET A 296 -8.21 -23.69 -14.30
C MET A 296 -7.05 -22.91 -14.90
N THR A 297 -7.28 -22.33 -16.06
CA THR A 297 -6.38 -21.34 -16.67
C THR A 297 -6.41 -20.01 -15.90
N ASP A 298 -5.39 -19.19 -16.08
CA ASP A 298 -5.34 -17.86 -15.43
C ASP A 298 -6.48 -16.95 -15.93
N LYS A 299 -6.93 -17.13 -17.18
CA LYS A 299 -8.06 -16.39 -17.75
C LYS A 299 -9.40 -16.79 -17.08
N GLU A 300 -9.64 -18.07 -16.87
CA GLU A 300 -10.83 -18.57 -16.17
C GLU A 300 -10.86 -18.07 -14.73
N LYS A 301 -9.76 -18.13 -14.00
CA LYS A 301 -9.66 -17.57 -12.64
C LYS A 301 -9.94 -16.08 -12.61
N LEU A 302 -9.41 -15.33 -13.59
CA LEU A 302 -9.64 -13.89 -13.66
C LEU A 302 -11.11 -13.55 -13.94
N ASN A 303 -11.78 -14.31 -14.81
CA ASN A 303 -13.22 -14.13 -15.08
C ASN A 303 -14.03 -14.38 -13.80
N ILE A 304 -13.79 -15.49 -13.10
CA ILE A 304 -14.45 -15.81 -11.82
C ILE A 304 -14.21 -14.69 -10.79
N LEU A 305 -12.98 -14.19 -10.69
CA LEU A 305 -12.66 -13.08 -9.77
C LEU A 305 -13.39 -11.79 -10.15
N ASN A 306 -13.49 -11.47 -11.44
CA ASN A 306 -14.23 -10.29 -11.89
C ASN A 306 -15.72 -10.40 -11.57
N ASP A 307 -16.31 -11.59 -11.76
CA ASP A 307 -17.70 -11.84 -11.40
C ASP A 307 -17.90 -11.74 -9.87
N LEU A 308 -16.97 -12.29 -9.09
CA LEU A 308 -17.00 -12.25 -7.63
C LEU A 308 -16.83 -10.84 -7.05
N TRP A 309 -16.05 -9.97 -7.71
CA TRP A 309 -15.83 -8.57 -7.29
C TRP A 309 -16.92 -7.63 -7.78
N ASN A 310 -17.84 -8.13 -8.61
CA ASN A 310 -18.91 -7.32 -9.16
C ASN A 310 -20.04 -7.19 -8.14
N ASN A 311 -20.39 -5.96 -7.79
CA ASN A 311 -21.49 -5.71 -6.88
C ASN A 311 -22.83 -6.06 -7.55
N TYR A 312 -23.43 -7.16 -7.13
CA TYR A 312 -24.68 -7.66 -7.70
C TYR A 312 -25.83 -6.68 -7.55
N CYS A 313 -25.92 -5.96 -6.42
CA CYS A 313 -26.99 -5.00 -6.14
C CYS A 313 -27.01 -3.81 -7.11
N VAL A 314 -25.85 -3.45 -7.69
CA VAL A 314 -25.69 -2.23 -8.50
C VAL A 314 -25.46 -2.54 -9.98
N SER A 315 -24.74 -3.64 -10.28
CA SER A 315 -24.23 -3.89 -11.63
C SER A 315 -25.04 -4.89 -12.42
N ASN A 316 -25.86 -5.71 -11.76
CA ASN A 316 -26.60 -6.78 -12.40
C ASN A 316 -28.06 -6.38 -12.67
N THR A 317 -28.65 -6.98 -13.70
CA THR A 317 -30.06 -6.83 -14.04
C THR A 317 -30.80 -8.11 -13.71
N TYR A 318 -32.08 -7.99 -13.36
CA TYR A 318 -32.96 -9.11 -13.09
C TYR A 318 -34.37 -8.81 -13.60
N GLU A 319 -35.17 -9.83 -13.80
CA GLU A 319 -36.60 -9.69 -14.18
C GLU A 319 -37.42 -9.45 -12.90
N PRO A 320 -38.00 -8.23 -12.72
CA PRO A 320 -38.63 -7.87 -11.43
C PRO A 320 -39.97 -8.56 -11.23
N GLY A 321 -40.61 -9.11 -12.29
CA GLY A 321 -41.87 -9.80 -12.18
C GLY A 321 -42.98 -8.94 -11.56
N SER A 322 -43.78 -9.54 -10.69
CA SER A 322 -44.92 -8.87 -10.03
C SER A 322 -44.56 -7.69 -9.14
N THR A 323 -43.32 -7.59 -8.69
CA THR A 323 -42.87 -6.44 -7.91
C THR A 323 -42.85 -5.12 -8.69
N PHE A 324 -42.90 -5.20 -10.04
CA PHE A 324 -42.98 -4.04 -10.92
C PHE A 324 -44.41 -3.51 -11.12
N LYS A 325 -45.43 -4.27 -10.71
CA LYS A 325 -46.87 -3.86 -10.90
C LYS A 325 -47.23 -2.54 -10.23
N PRO A 326 -46.74 -2.20 -9.00
CA PRO A 326 -47.03 -0.88 -8.42
C PRO A 326 -46.46 0.27 -9.25
N CYS A 327 -45.31 0.11 -9.89
CA CYS A 327 -44.74 1.12 -10.78
C CYS A 327 -45.61 1.35 -12.02
N LEU A 328 -46.13 0.27 -12.63
CA LEU A 328 -47.03 0.36 -13.76
C LEU A 328 -48.36 1.02 -13.40
N LEU A 329 -48.91 0.72 -12.21
CA LEU A 329 -50.15 1.32 -11.72
C LEU A 329 -49.98 2.84 -11.48
N TYR A 330 -48.83 3.24 -10.95
CA TYR A 330 -48.50 4.65 -10.65
C TYR A 330 -48.29 5.46 -11.96
N THR A 331 -47.67 4.87 -12.95
CA THR A 331 -47.36 5.55 -14.23
C THR A 331 -48.46 5.43 -15.29
N SER A 332 -49.40 4.50 -15.12
CA SER A 332 -50.52 4.35 -16.06
C SER A 332 -51.55 5.45 -15.87
N PRO A 333 -51.97 6.15 -16.93
CA PRO A 333 -53.04 7.15 -16.85
C PRO A 333 -54.33 6.50 -16.36
N SER A 334 -54.90 7.02 -15.28
CA SER A 334 -56.21 6.59 -14.78
C SER A 334 -57.28 6.87 -15.84
N PRO A 335 -58.27 5.99 -16.00
CA PRO A 335 -59.42 6.28 -16.85
C PRO A 335 -60.13 7.61 -16.49
N ARG A 336 -59.91 8.11 -15.25
CA ARG A 336 -60.42 9.41 -14.78
C ARG A 336 -59.63 10.59 -15.30
N ASP A 337 -58.38 10.43 -15.71
CA ASP A 337 -57.53 11.51 -16.24
C ASP A 337 -57.77 11.77 -17.74
N LYS A 338 -58.70 11.08 -18.36
CA LYS A 338 -59.09 11.26 -19.76
C LYS A 338 -60.34 12.13 -19.93
N ARG A 339 -60.68 12.97 -18.97
CA ARG A 339 -61.75 13.96 -19.13
C ARG A 339 -61.20 15.36 -19.26
#